data_fa5294bdade5e7689598738179f5f451
#
_entry.id   fa5294bdade5e7689598738179f5f451
#
_cell.length_a   1.000
_cell.length_b   1.000
_cell.length_c   1.000
_cell.angle_alpha   90.00
_cell.angle_beta   90.00
_cell.angle_gamma   90.00
#
_symmetry.space_group_name_H-M   'P 1'
#
loop_
_entity.id
_entity.type
_entity.pdbx_description
1 polymer ?
#
loop_
_entity_poly.entity_id
_entity_poly.type
_entity_poly.pdbx_seq_one_letter_code
_entity_poly.pdbx_strand_id
1 'polypeptide(L)'
;MTNIENAPNNLRERKRQLTLDLIAKTGLKLFVENGYEATTLDAIAAASGISRRTFFYYLKSKEDVLLAHESGNIPRLLRPTFLKQSPTQSPIEAARSTFLTLASMYETEESVMADRILRSIETLRLRKEALHVQLEEVLADAMCELWPDPARRPALRLAAIMAMGTLRFAKDNWRREEAARPLGDYIDEAFELLGRSMEAVGSGRIEGTGGR
;
A
#
# COMPACT_ATOMS: atom_id res chain seq x y z
N MET A 1 34.45 15.67 -3.10
CA MET A 1 34.66 14.53 -4.03
C MET A 1 33.31 13.86 -4.20
N THR A 2 32.65 14.15 -5.31
CA THR A 2 31.23 13.85 -5.59
C THR A 2 31.13 12.43 -6.13
N ASN A 3 30.28 11.64 -5.50
CA ASN A 3 30.06 10.21 -5.73
C ASN A 3 29.33 9.99 -7.08
N ILE A 4 30.05 9.67 -8.16
CA ILE A 4 29.53 9.42 -9.53
C ILE A 4 29.22 7.91 -9.77
N GLU A 5 29.36 7.04 -8.77
CA GLU A 5 29.29 5.57 -8.96
C GLU A 5 27.87 4.97 -8.95
N ASN A 6 26.79 5.75 -8.74
CA ASN A 6 25.42 5.19 -8.62
C ASN A 6 24.52 5.34 -9.85
N ALA A 7 24.96 5.93 -10.95
CA ALA A 7 24.10 6.24 -12.10
C ALA A 7 23.67 5.02 -12.96
N PRO A 8 24.52 4.01 -13.28
CA PRO A 8 24.09 2.90 -14.15
C PRO A 8 23.17 1.90 -13.48
N ASN A 9 23.31 1.71 -12.16
CA ASN A 9 22.47 0.78 -11.39
C ASN A 9 21.05 1.34 -11.22
N ASN A 10 20.92 2.63 -11.05
CA ASN A 10 19.64 3.34 -10.94
C ASN A 10 18.83 3.30 -12.26
N LEU A 11 19.49 3.42 -13.41
CA LEU A 11 18.83 3.36 -14.73
C LEU A 11 18.31 1.95 -15.06
N ARG A 12 19.06 0.90 -14.72
CA ARG A 12 18.64 -0.49 -14.93
C ARG A 12 17.43 -0.82 -14.05
N GLU A 13 17.51 -0.46 -12.77
CA GLU A 13 16.42 -0.71 -11.84
C GLU A 13 15.15 0.10 -12.22
N ARG A 14 15.32 1.35 -12.65
CA ARG A 14 14.22 2.18 -13.15
C ARG A 14 13.57 1.57 -14.40
N LYS A 15 14.36 1.08 -15.37
CA LYS A 15 13.83 0.41 -16.57
C LYS A 15 13.12 -0.91 -16.19
N ARG A 16 13.72 -1.68 -15.29
CA ARG A 16 13.12 -2.92 -14.77
C ARG A 16 11.73 -2.63 -14.18
N GLN A 17 11.64 -1.61 -13.36
CA GLN A 17 10.40 -1.24 -12.70
C GLN A 17 9.34 -0.73 -13.68
N LEU A 18 9.72 0.12 -14.62
CA LEU A 18 8.79 0.59 -15.67
C LEU A 18 8.20 -0.58 -16.47
N THR A 19 9.00 -1.62 -16.71
CA THR A 19 8.52 -2.82 -17.40
C THR A 19 7.56 -3.61 -16.51
N LEU A 20 7.85 -3.77 -15.22
CA LEU A 20 6.95 -4.43 -14.27
C LEU A 20 5.62 -3.68 -14.14
N ASP A 21 5.67 -2.35 -14.01
CA ASP A 21 4.47 -1.50 -13.93
C ASP A 21 3.62 -1.62 -15.21
N LEU A 22 4.27 -1.66 -16.38
CA LEU A 22 3.58 -1.87 -17.65
C LEU A 22 2.88 -3.24 -17.71
N ILE A 23 3.59 -4.31 -17.34
CA ILE A 23 3.01 -5.67 -17.34
C ILE A 23 1.84 -5.76 -16.36
N ALA A 24 2.02 -5.24 -15.15
CA ALA A 24 1.00 -5.25 -14.12
C ALA A 24 -0.25 -4.49 -14.54
N LYS A 25 -0.10 -3.27 -15.06
CA LYS A 25 -1.20 -2.45 -15.57
C LYS A 25 -1.93 -3.12 -16.73
N THR A 26 -1.17 -3.67 -17.70
CA THR A 26 -1.74 -4.36 -18.86
C THR A 26 -2.49 -5.62 -18.43
N GLY A 27 -1.91 -6.39 -17.52
CA GLY A 27 -2.55 -7.60 -16.99
C GLY A 27 -3.85 -7.31 -16.28
N LEU A 28 -3.89 -6.28 -15.43
CA LEU A 28 -5.12 -5.87 -14.77
C LEU A 28 -6.21 -5.44 -15.74
N LYS A 29 -5.85 -4.64 -16.73
CA LYS A 29 -6.79 -4.24 -17.78
C LYS A 29 -7.42 -5.48 -18.45
N LEU A 30 -6.61 -6.47 -18.81
CA LEU A 30 -7.11 -7.71 -19.40
C LEU A 30 -7.94 -8.54 -18.41
N PHE A 31 -7.62 -8.54 -17.12
CA PHE A 31 -8.45 -9.21 -16.10
C PHE A 31 -9.83 -8.56 -15.97
N VAL A 32 -9.90 -7.24 -16.07
CA VAL A 32 -11.19 -6.51 -16.08
C VAL A 32 -11.98 -6.81 -17.35
N GLU A 33 -11.35 -6.74 -18.52
CA GLU A 33 -12.01 -6.89 -19.81
C GLU A 33 -12.45 -8.32 -20.12
N ASN A 34 -11.62 -9.32 -19.80
CA ASN A 34 -11.82 -10.71 -20.21
C ASN A 34 -12.12 -11.66 -19.04
N GLY A 35 -11.98 -11.18 -17.81
CA GLY A 35 -12.00 -12.01 -16.60
C GLY A 35 -10.63 -12.62 -16.26
N TYR A 36 -10.42 -12.85 -14.97
CA TYR A 36 -9.15 -13.37 -14.46
C TYR A 36 -8.82 -14.77 -15.01
N GLU A 37 -9.79 -15.70 -15.01
CA GLU A 37 -9.57 -17.07 -15.44
C GLU A 37 -9.28 -17.19 -16.94
N ALA A 38 -9.98 -16.44 -17.78
CA ALA A 38 -9.84 -16.47 -19.23
C ALA A 38 -8.56 -15.77 -19.73
N THR A 39 -7.96 -14.90 -18.95
CA THR A 39 -6.73 -14.19 -19.33
C THR A 39 -5.51 -15.09 -19.20
N THR A 40 -4.70 -15.19 -20.25
CA THR A 40 -3.47 -15.96 -20.26
C THR A 40 -2.23 -15.08 -20.10
N LEU A 41 -1.12 -15.66 -19.59
CA LEU A 41 0.17 -14.94 -19.49
C LEU A 41 0.70 -14.53 -20.86
N ASP A 42 0.44 -15.33 -21.89
CA ASP A 42 0.82 -15.02 -23.27
C ASP A 42 0.06 -13.81 -23.82
N ALA A 43 -1.23 -13.70 -23.51
CA ALA A 43 -2.04 -12.53 -23.86
C ALA A 43 -1.51 -11.26 -23.17
N ILE A 44 -1.14 -11.37 -21.89
CA ILE A 44 -0.56 -10.24 -21.14
C ILE A 44 0.79 -9.84 -21.75
N ALA A 45 1.67 -10.80 -22.06
CA ALA A 45 2.96 -10.52 -22.68
C ALA A 45 2.80 -9.81 -24.04
N ALA A 46 1.92 -10.33 -24.89
CA ALA A 46 1.63 -9.75 -26.21
C ALA A 46 1.07 -8.34 -26.09
N ALA A 47 0.08 -8.12 -25.22
CA ALA A 47 -0.52 -6.81 -25.01
C ALA A 47 0.45 -5.79 -24.37
N SER A 48 1.44 -6.27 -23.59
CA SER A 48 2.52 -5.47 -23.04
C SER A 48 3.63 -5.15 -24.05
N GLY A 49 3.57 -5.68 -25.29
CA GLY A 49 4.58 -5.48 -26.32
C GLY A 49 5.93 -6.15 -26.01
N ILE A 50 5.93 -7.22 -25.21
CA ILE A 50 7.15 -7.94 -24.83
C ILE A 50 7.09 -9.41 -25.22
N SER A 51 8.27 -10.03 -25.39
CA SER A 51 8.33 -11.46 -25.65
C SER A 51 7.90 -12.28 -24.43
N ARG A 52 7.37 -13.50 -24.67
CA ARG A 52 7.09 -14.48 -23.61
C ARG A 52 8.30 -14.70 -22.69
N ARG A 53 9.52 -14.81 -23.25
CA ARG A 53 10.76 -14.95 -22.50
C ARG A 53 11.00 -13.75 -21.58
N THR A 54 10.76 -12.55 -22.07
CA THR A 54 10.88 -11.31 -21.29
C THR A 54 9.85 -11.28 -20.17
N PHE A 55 8.62 -11.67 -20.45
CA PHE A 55 7.58 -11.77 -19.42
C PHE A 55 8.00 -12.68 -18.28
N PHE A 56 8.41 -13.93 -18.59
CA PHE A 56 8.82 -14.92 -17.57
C PHE A 56 10.13 -14.58 -16.85
N TYR A 57 10.90 -13.64 -17.36
CA TYR A 57 12.03 -13.07 -16.61
C TYR A 57 11.54 -12.19 -15.44
N TYR A 58 10.41 -11.52 -15.60
CA TYR A 58 9.84 -10.60 -14.60
C TYR A 58 8.82 -11.26 -13.68
N LEU A 59 7.88 -12.00 -14.23
CA LEU A 59 6.72 -12.57 -13.53
C LEU A 59 6.47 -14.00 -14.02
N LYS A 60 6.03 -14.87 -13.11
CA LYS A 60 5.88 -16.31 -13.40
C LYS A 60 4.42 -16.76 -13.42
N SER A 61 3.51 -15.97 -12.88
CA SER A 61 2.11 -16.35 -12.72
C SER A 61 1.18 -15.14 -12.86
N LYS A 62 -0.12 -15.38 -12.99
CA LYS A 62 -1.16 -14.32 -12.95
C LYS A 62 -1.18 -13.64 -11.58
N GLU A 63 -0.94 -14.41 -10.54
CA GLU A 63 -0.83 -13.93 -9.16
C GLU A 63 0.32 -12.95 -9.01
N ASP A 64 1.47 -13.21 -9.63
CA ASP A 64 2.60 -12.29 -9.60
C ASP A 64 2.28 -10.97 -10.29
N VAL A 65 1.43 -10.97 -11.34
CA VAL A 65 0.94 -9.76 -12.01
C VAL A 65 0.10 -8.92 -11.05
N LEU A 66 -0.84 -9.56 -10.33
CA LEU A 66 -1.68 -8.89 -9.32
C LEU A 66 -0.84 -8.31 -8.17
N LEU A 67 0.09 -9.11 -7.65
CA LEU A 67 0.98 -8.68 -6.58
C LEU A 67 1.93 -7.56 -7.02
N ALA A 68 2.42 -7.59 -8.26
CA ALA A 68 3.26 -6.54 -8.80
C ALA A 68 2.50 -5.20 -8.89
N HIS A 69 1.21 -5.22 -9.18
CA HIS A 69 0.37 -4.03 -9.15
C HIS A 69 0.22 -3.49 -7.71
N GLU A 70 -0.13 -4.33 -6.75
CA GLU A 70 -0.27 -3.96 -5.34
C GLU A 70 1.06 -3.51 -4.72
N SER A 71 2.16 -4.25 -5.02
CA SER A 71 3.49 -3.98 -4.47
C SER A 71 4.26 -2.89 -5.22
N GLY A 72 3.89 -2.59 -6.45
CA GLY A 72 4.70 -1.74 -7.33
C GLY A 72 4.67 -0.27 -6.92
N ASN A 73 3.51 0.28 -6.62
CA ASN A 73 3.36 1.72 -6.43
C ASN A 73 3.48 2.13 -4.96
N ILE A 74 2.82 1.44 -4.05
CA ILE A 74 2.73 1.90 -2.66
C ILE A 74 4.04 1.79 -1.89
N PRO A 75 4.78 0.66 -1.88
CA PRO A 75 6.05 0.59 -1.17
C PRO A 75 7.07 1.63 -1.66
N ARG A 76 7.05 1.93 -2.97
CA ARG A 76 7.96 2.94 -3.55
C ARG A 76 7.56 4.37 -3.24
N LEU A 77 6.27 4.63 -3.10
CA LEU A 77 5.74 5.98 -2.88
C LEU A 77 5.55 6.30 -1.41
N LEU A 78 5.36 5.30 -0.54
CA LEU A 78 5.11 5.48 0.88
C LEU A 78 6.23 6.30 1.54
N ARG A 79 7.47 5.80 1.48
CA ARG A 79 8.62 6.48 2.10
C ARG A 79 8.84 7.90 1.55
N PRO A 80 8.99 8.13 0.22
CA PRO A 80 9.23 9.48 -0.29
C PRO A 80 8.06 10.44 -0.07
N THR A 81 6.81 9.96 0.01
CA THR A 81 5.66 10.80 0.34
C THR A 81 5.64 11.14 1.83
N PHE A 82 5.98 10.18 2.69
CA PHE A 82 6.09 10.40 4.12
C PHE A 82 7.18 11.41 4.48
N LEU A 83 8.35 11.31 3.87
CA LEU A 83 9.47 12.23 4.12
C LEU A 83 9.24 13.68 3.66
N LYS A 84 8.15 13.94 2.93
CA LYS A 84 7.71 15.31 2.60
C LYS A 84 6.85 15.94 3.70
N GLN A 85 6.43 15.16 4.69
CA GLN A 85 5.62 15.67 5.79
C GLN A 85 6.45 16.56 6.71
N SER A 86 5.77 17.46 7.42
CA SER A 86 6.45 18.35 8.37
C SER A 86 6.85 17.59 9.65
N PRO A 87 8.09 17.73 10.14
CA PRO A 87 8.48 17.16 11.41
C PRO A 87 7.80 17.83 12.63
N THR A 88 7.04 18.91 12.42
CA THR A 88 6.23 19.55 13.48
C THR A 88 4.90 18.86 13.73
N GLN A 89 4.45 18.01 12.80
CA GLN A 89 3.28 17.15 12.99
C GLN A 89 3.60 16.00 13.96
N SER A 90 2.56 15.38 14.52
CA SER A 90 2.72 14.09 15.18
C SER A 90 2.99 12.98 14.16
N PRO A 91 3.66 11.87 14.54
CA PRO A 91 3.89 10.74 13.63
C PRO A 91 2.61 10.15 13.03
N ILE A 92 1.53 10.12 13.80
CA ILE A 92 0.22 9.63 13.37
C ILE A 92 -0.42 10.57 12.34
N GLU A 93 -0.37 11.90 12.57
CA GLU A 93 -0.89 12.88 11.60
C GLU A 93 -0.07 12.89 10.29
N ALA A 94 1.25 12.76 10.37
CA ALA A 94 2.08 12.64 9.18
C ALA A 94 1.74 11.37 8.37
N ALA A 95 1.45 10.25 9.04
CA ALA A 95 0.99 9.03 8.39
C ALA A 95 -0.39 9.22 7.74
N ARG A 96 -1.35 9.83 8.45
CA ARG A 96 -2.68 10.18 7.90
C ARG A 96 -2.53 10.99 6.62
N SER A 97 -1.80 12.10 6.65
CA SER A 97 -1.57 12.99 5.49
C SER A 97 -0.92 12.25 4.32
N THR A 98 0.00 11.33 4.62
CA THR A 98 0.64 10.46 3.62
C THR A 98 -0.37 9.53 2.97
N PHE A 99 -1.20 8.86 3.76
CA PHE A 99 -2.21 7.93 3.24
C PHE A 99 -3.28 8.62 2.43
N LEU A 100 -3.73 9.81 2.83
CA LEU A 100 -4.64 10.64 2.05
C LEU A 100 -4.05 11.00 0.68
N THR A 101 -2.77 11.39 0.65
CA THR A 101 -2.07 11.68 -0.60
C THR A 101 -2.01 10.45 -1.54
N LEU A 102 -1.89 9.26 -0.98
CA LEU A 102 -1.79 8.02 -1.74
C LEU A 102 -3.14 7.37 -2.05
N ALA A 103 -4.23 7.80 -1.38
CA ALA A 103 -5.55 7.17 -1.49
C ALA A 103 -6.09 7.16 -2.92
N SER A 104 -5.95 8.26 -3.66
CA SER A 104 -6.43 8.37 -5.04
C SER A 104 -5.84 7.34 -6.01
N MET A 105 -4.70 6.75 -5.68
CA MET A 105 -4.08 5.69 -6.48
C MET A 105 -4.79 4.32 -6.31
N TYR A 106 -5.62 4.18 -5.27
CA TYR A 106 -6.40 2.96 -4.99
C TYR A 106 -7.82 3.01 -5.51
N GLU A 107 -8.28 4.18 -5.96
CA GLU A 107 -9.68 4.39 -6.36
C GLU A 107 -9.93 4.12 -7.85
N THR A 108 -8.98 3.48 -8.55
CA THR A 108 -9.16 3.08 -9.93
C THR A 108 -9.94 1.75 -10.01
N GLU A 109 -10.72 1.57 -11.08
CA GLU A 109 -11.48 0.31 -11.31
C GLU A 109 -10.54 -0.90 -11.30
N GLU A 110 -9.36 -0.76 -11.88
CA GLU A 110 -8.34 -1.80 -11.91
C GLU A 110 -7.85 -2.16 -10.50
N SER A 111 -7.62 -1.17 -9.64
CA SER A 111 -7.18 -1.40 -8.26
C SER A 111 -8.26 -2.08 -7.42
N VAL A 112 -9.52 -1.67 -7.58
CA VAL A 112 -10.67 -2.30 -6.91
C VAL A 112 -10.82 -3.76 -7.35
N MET A 113 -10.70 -4.02 -8.66
CA MET A 113 -10.77 -5.38 -9.21
C MET A 113 -9.60 -6.24 -8.72
N ALA A 114 -8.37 -5.72 -8.77
CA ALA A 114 -7.18 -6.42 -8.27
C ALA A 114 -7.36 -6.81 -6.80
N ASP A 115 -7.80 -5.89 -5.97
CA ASP A 115 -8.06 -6.14 -4.55
C ASP A 115 -9.15 -7.24 -4.34
N ARG A 116 -10.21 -7.23 -5.15
CA ARG A 116 -11.27 -8.25 -5.09
C ARG A 116 -10.71 -9.63 -5.43
N ILE A 117 -9.92 -9.75 -6.51
CA ILE A 117 -9.30 -11.02 -6.93
C ILE A 117 -8.30 -11.50 -5.88
N LEU A 118 -7.43 -10.62 -5.38
CA LEU A 118 -6.44 -10.95 -4.35
C LEU A 118 -7.06 -11.52 -3.07
N ARG A 119 -8.25 -11.05 -2.71
CA ARG A 119 -8.97 -11.56 -1.53
C ARG A 119 -9.73 -12.85 -1.76
N SER A 120 -10.10 -13.14 -2.99
CA SER A 120 -10.83 -14.38 -3.33
C SER A 120 -9.94 -15.62 -3.31
N ILE A 121 -8.62 -15.44 -3.34
CA ILE A 121 -7.63 -16.51 -3.40
C ILE A 121 -6.81 -16.54 -2.08
N GLU A 122 -6.95 -17.60 -1.30
CA GLU A 122 -6.34 -17.75 0.05
C GLU A 122 -4.83 -17.51 0.06
N THR A 123 -4.10 -18.12 -0.89
CA THR A 123 -2.64 -17.97 -0.97
C THR A 123 -2.19 -16.54 -1.26
N LEU A 124 -3.00 -15.77 -1.99
CA LEU A 124 -2.73 -14.36 -2.28
C LEU A 124 -3.04 -13.47 -1.09
N ARG A 125 -4.07 -13.81 -0.31
CA ARG A 125 -4.41 -13.13 0.93
C ARG A 125 -3.23 -13.16 1.92
N LEU A 126 -2.62 -14.33 2.10
CA LEU A 126 -1.43 -14.48 2.97
C LEU A 126 -0.23 -13.65 2.46
N ARG A 127 0.01 -13.63 1.15
CA ARG A 127 1.07 -12.80 0.57
C ARG A 127 0.81 -11.30 0.76
N LYS A 128 -0.44 -10.88 0.68
CA LYS A 128 -0.84 -9.49 0.92
C LYS A 128 -0.64 -9.09 2.39
N GLU A 129 -0.91 -9.97 3.33
CA GLU A 129 -0.61 -9.75 4.75
C GLU A 129 0.89 -9.60 4.99
N ALA A 130 1.73 -10.44 4.38
CA ALA A 130 3.18 -10.31 4.45
C ALA A 130 3.68 -8.96 3.89
N LEU A 131 3.11 -8.51 2.76
CA LEU A 131 3.40 -7.19 2.21
C LEU A 131 3.01 -6.06 3.19
N HIS A 132 1.91 -6.22 3.91
CA HIS A 132 1.47 -5.23 4.89
C HIS A 132 2.50 -5.05 6.01
N VAL A 133 3.07 -6.14 6.53
CA VAL A 133 4.16 -6.10 7.52
C VAL A 133 5.40 -5.40 6.96
N GLN A 134 5.76 -5.65 5.70
CA GLN A 134 6.88 -4.93 5.07
C GLN A 134 6.62 -3.42 4.96
N LEU A 135 5.37 -3.01 4.68
CA LEU A 135 5.00 -1.59 4.65
C LEU A 135 5.05 -0.94 6.03
N GLU A 136 4.74 -1.67 7.10
CA GLU A 136 4.92 -1.20 8.48
C GLU A 136 6.39 -0.88 8.77
N GLU A 137 7.32 -1.76 8.35
CA GLU A 137 8.75 -1.53 8.50
C GLU A 137 9.23 -0.31 7.71
N VAL A 138 8.80 -0.19 6.44
CA VAL A 138 9.12 0.97 5.58
C VAL A 138 8.64 2.28 6.21
N LEU A 139 7.42 2.29 6.77
CA LEU A 139 6.87 3.47 7.44
C LEU A 139 7.63 3.78 8.74
N ALA A 140 7.95 2.76 9.54
CA ALA A 140 8.71 2.92 10.78
C ALA A 140 10.11 3.50 10.51
N ASP A 141 10.80 3.01 9.48
CA ASP A 141 12.10 3.53 9.07
C ASP A 141 12.00 4.98 8.58
N ALA A 142 10.98 5.32 7.80
CA ALA A 142 10.72 6.69 7.35
C ALA A 142 10.41 7.62 8.54
N MET A 143 9.66 7.15 9.54
CA MET A 143 9.43 7.88 10.78
C MET A 143 10.74 8.13 11.55
N CYS A 144 11.60 7.11 11.67
CA CYS A 144 12.90 7.26 12.34
C CYS A 144 13.85 8.21 11.60
N GLU A 145 13.71 8.34 10.28
CA GLU A 145 14.48 9.30 9.49
C GLU A 145 13.96 10.73 9.67
N LEU A 146 12.65 10.92 9.71
CA LEU A 146 12.04 12.24 9.90
C LEU A 146 12.22 12.77 11.33
N TRP A 147 12.27 11.87 12.33
CA TRP A 147 12.54 12.17 13.73
C TRP A 147 13.75 11.34 14.23
N PRO A 148 14.99 11.78 13.99
CA PRO A 148 16.21 10.97 14.16
C PRO A 148 16.68 10.85 15.62
N ASP A 149 15.78 10.81 16.60
CA ASP A 149 16.08 10.56 17.99
C ASP A 149 16.02 9.07 18.33
N PRO A 150 17.13 8.41 18.68
CA PRO A 150 17.15 6.99 19.03
C PRO A 150 16.20 6.61 20.19
N ALA A 151 15.97 7.51 21.14
CA ALA A 151 15.09 7.28 22.28
C ALA A 151 13.61 7.16 21.83
N ARG A 152 13.25 7.77 20.71
CA ARG A 152 11.89 7.72 20.14
C ARG A 152 11.62 6.48 19.30
N ARG A 153 12.63 5.72 18.90
CA ARG A 153 12.47 4.55 17.99
C ARG A 153 11.37 3.59 18.39
N PRO A 154 11.26 3.13 19.65
CA PRO A 154 10.18 2.20 20.03
C PRO A 154 8.78 2.82 19.83
N ALA A 155 8.62 4.09 20.18
CA ALA A 155 7.35 4.81 20.03
C ALA A 155 7.00 5.04 18.54
N LEU A 156 8.00 5.36 17.70
CA LEU A 156 7.81 5.54 16.26
C LEU A 156 7.43 4.23 15.56
N ARG A 157 8.03 3.11 15.95
CA ARG A 157 7.63 1.78 15.45
C ARG A 157 6.18 1.45 15.84
N LEU A 158 5.80 1.70 17.08
CA LEU A 158 4.42 1.51 17.51
C LEU A 158 3.46 2.42 16.73
N ALA A 159 3.83 3.68 16.53
CA ALA A 159 3.03 4.61 15.71
C ALA A 159 2.85 4.12 14.28
N ALA A 160 3.88 3.53 13.66
CA ALA A 160 3.79 2.94 12.32
C ALA A 160 2.81 1.76 12.28
N ILE A 161 2.88 0.84 13.26
CA ILE A 161 1.95 -0.29 13.39
C ILE A 161 0.51 0.22 13.55
N MET A 162 0.29 1.19 14.42
CA MET A 162 -1.03 1.78 14.65
C MET A 162 -1.57 2.46 13.38
N ALA A 163 -0.76 3.26 12.70
CA ALA A 163 -1.13 3.94 11.48
C ALA A 163 -1.49 2.95 10.36
N MET A 164 -0.68 1.89 10.17
CA MET A 164 -0.96 0.85 9.18
C MET A 164 -2.19 0.01 9.54
N GLY A 165 -2.39 -0.30 10.82
CA GLY A 165 -3.62 -0.95 11.31
C GLY A 165 -4.87 -0.10 11.05
N THR A 166 -4.77 1.21 11.28
CA THR A 166 -5.85 2.16 11.00
C THR A 166 -6.15 2.26 9.51
N LEU A 167 -5.13 2.33 8.66
CA LEU A 167 -5.31 2.29 7.20
C LEU A 167 -6.00 0.98 6.76
N ARG A 168 -5.61 -0.17 7.33
CA ARG A 168 -6.26 -1.45 7.05
C ARG A 168 -7.73 -1.41 7.42
N PHE A 169 -8.08 -0.91 8.61
CA PHE A 169 -9.45 -0.74 9.07
C PHE A 169 -10.27 0.16 8.12
N ALA A 170 -9.70 1.31 7.69
CA ALA A 170 -10.32 2.21 6.72
C ALA A 170 -10.59 1.51 5.38
N LYS A 171 -9.61 0.79 4.84
CA LYS A 171 -9.75 0.02 3.60
C LYS A 171 -10.79 -1.10 3.72
N ASP A 172 -10.89 -1.77 4.87
CA ASP A 172 -11.89 -2.81 5.09
C ASP A 172 -13.31 -2.26 5.16
N ASN A 173 -13.50 -1.08 5.74
CA ASN A 173 -14.79 -0.39 5.73
C ASN A 173 -15.15 0.10 4.33
N TRP A 174 -14.23 0.75 3.62
CA TRP A 174 -14.41 1.19 2.23
C TRP A 174 -14.85 0.03 1.30
N ARG A 175 -14.25 -1.14 1.46
CA ARG A 175 -14.61 -2.35 0.72
C ARG A 175 -15.97 -2.89 1.09
N ARG A 176 -16.29 -2.87 2.38
CA ARG A 176 -17.58 -3.38 2.90
C ARG A 176 -18.75 -2.54 2.41
N GLU A 177 -18.51 -1.26 2.19
CA GLU A 177 -19.46 -0.32 1.61
C GLU A 177 -19.32 -0.20 0.08
N GLU A 178 -18.67 -1.18 -0.58
CA GLU A 178 -18.54 -1.26 -2.04
C GLU A 178 -17.96 0.02 -2.68
N ALA A 179 -17.04 0.70 -1.99
CA ALA A 179 -16.44 1.97 -2.42
C ALA A 179 -17.47 3.09 -2.65
N ALA A 180 -18.51 3.14 -1.81
CA ALA A 180 -19.61 4.12 -1.95
C ALA A 180 -19.16 5.58 -1.82
N ARG A 181 -18.05 5.85 -1.10
CA ARG A 181 -17.40 7.14 -0.94
C ARG A 181 -15.90 7.04 -1.25
N PRO A 182 -15.20 8.18 -1.46
CA PRO A 182 -13.75 8.17 -1.61
C PRO A 182 -13.04 7.48 -0.45
N LEU A 183 -11.96 6.74 -0.72
CA LEU A 183 -11.16 6.07 0.32
C LEU A 183 -10.60 7.06 1.34
N GLY A 184 -10.33 8.30 0.90
CA GLY A 184 -9.88 9.38 1.78
C GLY A 184 -10.82 9.63 2.95
N ASP A 185 -12.16 9.61 2.74
CA ASP A 185 -13.16 9.82 3.79
C ASP A 185 -13.06 8.74 4.87
N TYR A 186 -12.90 7.48 4.46
CA TYR A 186 -12.73 6.35 5.39
C TYR A 186 -11.41 6.41 6.16
N ILE A 187 -10.34 6.92 5.52
CA ILE A 187 -9.06 7.15 6.18
C ILE A 187 -9.24 8.21 7.27
N ASP A 188 -9.87 9.34 6.94
CA ASP A 188 -10.10 10.42 7.89
C ASP A 188 -10.94 9.96 9.09
N GLU A 189 -12.06 9.30 8.84
CA GLU A 189 -12.95 8.74 9.88
C GLU A 189 -12.21 7.74 10.79
N ALA A 190 -11.37 6.86 10.20
CA ALA A 190 -10.62 5.87 10.95
C ALA A 190 -9.55 6.50 11.86
N PHE A 191 -8.83 7.52 11.37
CA PHE A 191 -7.83 8.23 12.16
C PHE A 191 -8.46 9.09 13.26
N GLU A 192 -9.62 9.71 13.02
CA GLU A 192 -10.39 10.39 14.06
C GLU A 192 -10.88 9.40 15.14
N LEU A 193 -11.34 8.22 14.73
CA LEU A 193 -11.74 7.16 15.67
C LEU A 193 -10.56 6.72 16.53
N LEU A 194 -9.37 6.52 15.92
CA LEU A 194 -8.14 6.19 16.64
C LEU A 194 -7.83 7.25 17.71
N GLY A 195 -7.88 8.54 17.35
CA GLY A 195 -7.63 9.65 18.28
C GLY A 195 -8.58 9.61 19.47
N ARG A 196 -9.89 9.54 19.22
CA ARG A 196 -10.93 9.44 20.29
C ARG A 196 -10.75 8.22 21.16
N SER A 197 -10.40 7.06 20.59
CA SER A 197 -10.19 5.82 21.35
C SER A 197 -8.99 5.93 22.28
N MET A 198 -7.90 6.57 21.84
CA MET A 198 -6.71 6.79 22.67
C MET A 198 -7.01 7.77 23.82
N GLU A 199 -7.76 8.82 23.60
CA GLU A 199 -8.19 9.76 24.63
C GLU A 199 -9.11 9.09 25.67
N ALA A 200 -10.07 8.26 25.22
CA ALA A 200 -10.96 7.52 26.08
C ALA A 200 -10.23 6.53 26.99
N VAL A 201 -9.27 5.78 26.45
CA VAL A 201 -8.42 4.86 27.23
C VAL A 201 -7.53 5.62 28.21
N GLY A 202 -6.93 6.74 27.78
CA GLY A 202 -6.06 7.57 28.61
C GLY A 202 -6.80 8.28 29.77
N SER A 203 -8.10 8.60 29.58
CA SER A 203 -8.95 9.26 30.60
C SER A 203 -9.64 8.28 31.56
N GLY A 204 -9.47 6.96 31.38
CA GLY A 204 -10.13 5.94 32.19
C GLY A 204 -11.65 5.85 31.99
N ARG A 205 -12.21 6.58 31.02
CA ARG A 205 -13.64 6.53 30.67
C ARG A 205 -13.91 5.45 29.61
N ILE A 206 -13.86 4.20 30.01
CA ILE A 206 -14.62 3.19 29.31
C ILE A 206 -16.02 3.24 29.90
N GLU A 207 -16.94 3.92 29.25
CA GLU A 207 -18.36 3.83 29.58
C GLU A 207 -18.77 2.38 29.33
N GLY A 208 -18.84 1.61 30.43
CA GLY A 208 -19.46 0.31 30.41
C GLY A 208 -20.91 0.50 30.02
N THR A 209 -21.33 -0.04 28.87
CA THR A 209 -22.72 -0.28 28.54
C THR A 209 -23.32 -1.13 29.63
N GLY A 210 -23.85 -0.49 30.67
CA GLY A 210 -24.67 -1.09 31.67
C GLY A 210 -25.94 -1.61 31.02
N GLY A 211 -26.02 -2.94 30.87
CA GLY A 211 -27.24 -3.61 30.51
C GLY A 211 -28.30 -3.42 31.59
N ARG A 212 -29.50 -3.17 31.17
CA ARG A 212 -30.74 -3.63 31.81
C ARG A 212 -31.63 -4.20 30.74
#